data_87022041efe7acda6536ef033e57f781
#
_entry.id   87022041efe7acda6536ef033e57f781
#
_cell.length_a   1.000
_cell.length_b   1.000
_cell.length_c   1.000
_cell.angle_alpha   90.00
_cell.angle_beta   90.00
_cell.angle_gamma   90.00
#
_symmetry.space_group_name_H-M   'P 1'
#
loop_
_entity.id
_entity.type
_entity.pdbx_description
1 polymer ?
#
loop_
_entity_poly.entity_id
_entity_poly.type
_entity_poly.pdbx_seq_one_letter_code
_entity_poly.pdbx_strand_id
1 'polypeptide(L)'
;MKKQILAVDDSKAIRFLLQTVLGRDYQVVTVPDGYSAMYYLSNRSQPDLIIADPQLPDMENWEFIKHLSTSGLHGEIPVVVLSGLDKRETESRCVEYGAVRYFLKPFNPVELMDSIHDLVSTLVD
;
A
#
# COMPACT_ATOMS: atom_id res chain seq x y z
N MET A 1 -21.06 2.57 0.33
CA MET A 1 -20.19 1.40 0.56
C MET A 1 -18.77 1.86 0.81
N LYS A 2 -18.10 1.24 1.77
CA LYS A 2 -16.73 1.61 2.10
C LYS A 2 -15.76 1.20 1.00
N LYS A 3 -14.79 2.06 0.72
CA LYS A 3 -13.68 1.72 -0.16
C LYS A 3 -12.80 0.68 0.50
N GLN A 4 -12.17 -0.18 -0.31
CA GLN A 4 -11.32 -1.26 0.15
C GLN A 4 -9.85 -0.89 0.04
N ILE A 5 -9.10 -1.14 1.10
CA ILE A 5 -7.65 -0.92 1.14
C ILE A 5 -6.97 -2.23 1.46
N LEU A 6 -5.98 -2.60 0.65
CA LEU A 6 -5.10 -3.72 0.93
C LEU A 6 -3.80 -3.15 1.46
N ALA A 7 -3.40 -3.57 2.65
CA ALA A 7 -2.14 -3.12 3.27
C ALA A 7 -1.18 -4.29 3.40
N VAL A 8 0.02 -4.15 2.85
CA VAL A 8 1.03 -5.20 2.79
C VAL A 8 2.26 -4.74 3.56
N ASP A 9 2.50 -5.34 4.73
CA ASP A 9 3.63 -4.96 5.58
C ASP A 9 3.92 -6.13 6.54
N ASP A 10 5.19 -6.50 6.68
CA ASP A 10 5.56 -7.64 7.54
C ASP A 10 5.54 -7.28 9.02
N SER A 11 5.48 -6.01 9.38
CA SER A 11 5.39 -5.57 10.77
C SER A 11 3.97 -5.73 11.30
N LYS A 12 3.82 -6.59 12.30
CA LYS A 12 2.53 -6.77 12.95
C LYS A 12 2.03 -5.46 13.56
N ALA A 13 2.94 -4.66 14.14
CA ALA A 13 2.59 -3.38 14.74
C ALA A 13 2.05 -2.41 13.70
N ILE A 14 2.68 -2.35 12.53
CA ILE A 14 2.21 -1.47 11.45
C ILE A 14 0.85 -1.94 10.94
N ARG A 15 0.67 -3.25 10.72
CA ARG A 15 -0.63 -3.77 10.28
C ARG A 15 -1.73 -3.42 11.27
N PHE A 16 -1.46 -3.57 12.58
CA PHE A 16 -2.43 -3.22 13.62
C PHE A 16 -2.74 -1.73 13.59
N LEU A 17 -1.71 -0.90 13.45
CA LEU A 17 -1.89 0.55 13.37
C LEU A 17 -2.76 0.96 12.19
N LEU A 18 -2.49 0.40 11.01
CA LEU A 18 -3.27 0.72 9.80
C LEU A 18 -4.72 0.28 9.96
N GLN A 19 -4.95 -0.90 10.52
CA GLN A 19 -6.29 -1.39 10.79
C GLN A 19 -7.02 -0.44 11.75
N THR A 20 -6.33 0.06 12.76
CA THR A 20 -6.92 0.94 13.77
C THR A 20 -7.27 2.31 13.20
N VAL A 21 -6.32 2.95 12.49
CA VAL A 21 -6.53 4.32 12.03
C VAL A 21 -7.38 4.43 10.77
N LEU A 22 -7.38 3.40 9.93
CA LEU A 22 -8.13 3.43 8.66
C LEU A 22 -9.40 2.58 8.70
N GLY A 23 -9.49 1.62 9.60
CA GLY A 23 -10.59 0.66 9.62
C GLY A 23 -11.95 1.25 9.97
N ARG A 24 -11.99 2.44 10.52
CA ARG A 24 -13.24 3.12 10.81
C ARG A 24 -13.94 3.56 9.52
N ASP A 25 -13.17 4.07 8.57
CA ASP A 25 -13.72 4.69 7.36
C ASP A 25 -13.60 3.80 6.13
N TYR A 26 -12.71 2.81 6.16
CA TYR A 26 -12.43 1.93 5.03
C TYR A 26 -12.48 0.48 5.44
N GLN A 27 -12.71 -0.39 4.46
CA GLN A 27 -12.58 -1.83 4.66
C GLN A 27 -11.12 -2.18 4.42
N VAL A 28 -10.38 -2.44 5.49
CA VAL A 28 -8.93 -2.67 5.43
C VAL A 28 -8.64 -4.16 5.57
N VAL A 29 -7.90 -4.69 4.62
CA VAL A 29 -7.37 -6.06 4.70
C VAL A 29 -5.86 -5.93 4.80
N THR A 30 -5.26 -6.57 5.80
CA THR A 30 -3.81 -6.54 6.00
C THR A 30 -3.21 -7.92 5.76
N VAL A 31 -2.06 -7.95 5.10
CA VAL A 31 -1.32 -9.20 4.85
C VAL A 31 0.16 -8.97 5.15
N PRO A 32 0.90 -10.02 5.57
CA PRO A 32 2.27 -9.84 6.05
C PRO A 32 3.36 -9.96 4.98
N ASP A 33 3.03 -10.40 3.77
CA ASP A 33 4.05 -10.70 2.76
C ASP A 33 3.51 -10.56 1.35
N GLY A 34 4.42 -10.67 0.38
CA GLY A 34 4.07 -10.47 -1.02
C GLY A 34 3.21 -11.56 -1.60
N TYR A 35 3.47 -12.83 -1.25
CA TYR A 35 2.67 -13.93 -1.80
C TYR A 35 1.24 -13.89 -1.27
N SER A 36 1.06 -13.54 0.01
CA SER A 36 -0.29 -13.36 0.56
C SER A 36 -1.04 -12.25 -0.18
N ALA A 37 -0.35 -11.15 -0.49
CA ALA A 37 -0.93 -10.06 -1.26
C ALA A 37 -1.33 -10.51 -2.66
N MET A 38 -0.44 -11.24 -3.33
CA MET A 38 -0.73 -11.76 -4.67
C MET A 38 -1.91 -12.71 -4.67
N TYR A 39 -1.98 -13.59 -3.66
CA TYR A 39 -3.09 -14.51 -3.50
C TYR A 39 -4.41 -13.74 -3.33
N TYR A 40 -4.40 -12.73 -2.47
CA TYR A 40 -5.59 -11.89 -2.26
C TYR A 40 -6.04 -11.24 -3.57
N LEU A 41 -5.10 -10.65 -4.31
CA LEU A 41 -5.41 -9.96 -5.56
C LEU A 41 -5.94 -10.91 -6.64
N SER A 42 -5.50 -12.18 -6.63
CA SER A 42 -5.93 -13.16 -7.64
C SER A 42 -7.30 -13.77 -7.32
N ASN A 43 -7.75 -13.70 -6.07
CA ASN A 43 -8.96 -14.40 -5.62
C ASN A 43 -10.07 -13.49 -5.13
N ARG A 44 -9.89 -12.17 -5.18
CA ARG A 44 -10.85 -11.22 -4.62
C ARG A 44 -11.10 -10.09 -5.60
N SER A 45 -12.11 -9.29 -5.29
CA SER A 45 -12.33 -8.04 -5.98
C SER A 45 -11.11 -7.14 -5.74
N GLN A 46 -10.76 -6.35 -6.73
CA GLN A 46 -9.60 -5.47 -6.61
C GLN A 46 -9.84 -4.40 -5.54
N PRO A 47 -8.83 -4.11 -4.71
CA PRO A 47 -8.93 -3.02 -3.75
C PRO A 47 -8.93 -1.68 -4.48
N ASP A 48 -9.42 -0.65 -3.81
CA ASP A 48 -9.42 0.71 -4.36
C ASP A 48 -8.06 1.38 -4.18
N LEU A 49 -7.27 0.90 -3.23
CA LEU A 49 -5.97 1.46 -2.91
C LEU A 49 -5.10 0.38 -2.25
N ILE A 50 -3.81 0.39 -2.55
CA ILE A 50 -2.85 -0.52 -1.91
C ILE A 50 -1.82 0.32 -1.14
N ILE A 51 -1.58 -0.07 0.12
CA ILE A 51 -0.50 0.49 0.93
C ILE A 51 0.54 -0.63 1.04
N ALA A 52 1.78 -0.36 0.65
CA ALA A 52 2.78 -1.42 0.58
C ALA A 52 4.16 -0.99 1.10
N ASP A 53 4.77 -1.87 1.88
CA ASP A 53 6.17 -1.77 2.25
C ASP A 53 7.01 -2.32 1.10
N PRO A 54 8.06 -1.64 0.67
CA PRO A 54 8.92 -2.16 -0.40
C PRO A 54 9.77 -3.36 0.03
N GLN A 55 9.95 -3.57 1.34
CA GLN A 55 10.73 -4.69 1.88
C GLN A 55 9.81 -5.75 2.44
N LEU A 56 9.62 -6.82 1.70
CA LEU A 56 8.80 -7.94 2.14
C LEU A 56 9.66 -9.18 2.31
N PRO A 57 9.33 -10.06 3.29
CA PRO A 57 10.24 -11.16 3.65
C PRO A 57 10.41 -12.23 2.58
N ASP A 58 9.48 -12.31 1.65
CA ASP A 58 9.44 -13.36 0.63
C ASP A 58 9.76 -12.87 -0.77
N MET A 59 10.14 -11.61 -0.91
CA MET A 59 10.44 -11.00 -2.21
C MET A 59 11.65 -10.08 -2.11
N GLU A 60 12.28 -9.78 -3.24
CA GLU A 60 13.31 -8.77 -3.31
C GLU A 60 12.70 -7.39 -3.01
N ASN A 61 13.54 -6.45 -2.53
CA ASN A 61 13.09 -5.08 -2.29
C ASN A 61 12.45 -4.51 -3.57
N TRP A 62 11.30 -3.88 -3.42
CA TRP A 62 10.53 -3.25 -4.49
C TRP A 62 9.88 -4.22 -5.48
N GLU A 63 10.14 -5.52 -5.38
CA GLU A 63 9.63 -6.50 -6.36
C GLU A 63 8.11 -6.49 -6.44
N PHE A 64 7.41 -6.47 -5.31
CA PHE A 64 5.95 -6.46 -5.30
C PHE A 64 5.40 -5.21 -5.97
N ILE A 65 5.95 -4.04 -5.60
CA ILE A 65 5.50 -2.76 -6.15
C ILE A 65 5.78 -2.69 -7.65
N LYS A 66 6.96 -3.16 -8.07
CA LYS A 66 7.30 -3.26 -9.49
C LYS A 66 6.30 -4.15 -10.22
N HIS A 67 5.97 -5.30 -9.64
CA HIS A 67 5.02 -6.23 -10.24
C HIS A 67 3.66 -5.57 -10.46
N LEU A 68 3.17 -4.83 -9.47
CA LEU A 68 1.90 -4.12 -9.61
C LEU A 68 1.96 -3.11 -10.75
N SER A 69 3.05 -2.35 -10.84
CA SER A 69 3.18 -1.29 -11.84
C SER A 69 3.23 -1.81 -13.26
N THR A 70 3.69 -3.04 -13.47
CA THR A 70 3.80 -3.65 -14.80
C THR A 70 2.63 -4.57 -15.12
N SER A 71 1.71 -4.78 -14.17
CA SER A 71 0.55 -5.65 -14.35
C SER A 71 -0.54 -4.94 -15.13
N GLY A 72 -1.01 -5.54 -16.21
CA GLY A 72 -2.17 -5.03 -16.95
C GLY A 72 -3.46 -5.12 -16.14
N LEU A 73 -3.50 -6.00 -15.13
CA LEU A 73 -4.68 -6.21 -14.32
C LEU A 73 -4.72 -5.30 -13.10
N HIS A 74 -3.57 -4.99 -12.50
CA HIS A 74 -3.50 -4.24 -11.25
C HIS A 74 -2.82 -2.88 -11.37
N GLY A 75 -2.31 -2.53 -12.54
CA GLY A 75 -1.52 -1.31 -12.73
C GLY A 75 -2.26 -0.01 -12.51
N GLU A 76 -3.59 -0.04 -12.54
CA GLU A 76 -4.42 1.13 -12.32
C GLU A 76 -4.72 1.40 -10.83
N ILE A 77 -4.41 0.45 -9.95
CA ILE A 77 -4.69 0.62 -8.52
C ILE A 77 -3.64 1.56 -7.93
N PRO A 78 -4.06 2.68 -7.30
CA PRO A 78 -3.09 3.59 -6.69
C PRO A 78 -2.35 2.92 -5.54
N VAL A 79 -1.03 3.14 -5.49
CA VAL A 79 -0.15 2.55 -4.48
C VAL A 79 0.47 3.65 -3.63
N VAL A 80 0.34 3.53 -2.31
CA VAL A 80 1.00 4.37 -1.33
C VAL A 80 2.10 3.52 -0.68
N VAL A 81 3.32 4.02 -0.65
CA VAL A 81 4.48 3.29 -0.15
C VAL A 81 4.77 3.71 1.30
N LEU A 82 4.97 2.72 2.19
CA LEU A 82 5.47 2.96 3.56
C LEU A 82 6.86 2.34 3.62
N SER A 83 7.91 3.18 3.65
CA SER A 83 9.28 2.73 3.46
C SER A 83 10.17 2.96 4.68
N GLY A 84 10.90 1.92 5.08
CA GLY A 84 12.00 2.06 6.03
C GLY A 84 13.34 2.24 5.33
N LEU A 85 13.34 2.31 3.99
CA LEU A 85 14.54 2.49 3.20
C LEU A 85 14.91 3.97 3.10
N ASP A 86 16.10 4.23 2.56
CA ASP A 86 16.62 5.58 2.35
C ASP A 86 15.63 6.45 1.56
N LYS A 87 15.55 7.73 1.92
CA LYS A 87 14.62 8.66 1.29
C LYS A 87 14.87 8.80 -0.21
N ARG A 88 16.14 8.93 -0.61
CA ARG A 88 16.50 9.10 -2.02
C ARG A 88 16.10 7.89 -2.84
N GLU A 89 16.38 6.69 -2.32
CA GLU A 89 15.97 5.45 -2.98
C GLU A 89 14.45 5.38 -3.07
N THR A 90 13.76 5.69 -1.99
CA THR A 90 12.29 5.64 -1.94
C THR A 90 11.69 6.59 -2.97
N GLU A 91 12.15 7.84 -3.03
CA GLU A 91 11.65 8.80 -4.01
C GLU A 91 11.88 8.33 -5.44
N SER A 92 13.09 7.85 -5.72
CA SER A 92 13.46 7.39 -7.06
C SER A 92 12.60 6.21 -7.50
N ARG A 93 12.40 5.23 -6.62
CA ARG A 93 11.60 4.05 -6.95
C ARG A 93 10.13 4.36 -7.07
N CYS A 94 9.61 5.28 -6.24
CA CYS A 94 8.21 5.68 -6.35
C CYS A 94 7.94 6.36 -7.69
N VAL A 95 8.84 7.19 -8.15
CA VAL A 95 8.72 7.80 -9.48
C VAL A 95 8.77 6.72 -10.56
N GLU A 96 9.74 5.82 -10.45
CA GLU A 96 9.93 4.75 -11.45
C GLU A 96 8.70 3.85 -11.57
N TYR A 97 8.10 3.47 -10.45
CA TYR A 97 6.98 2.53 -10.43
C TYR A 97 5.60 3.19 -10.31
N GLY A 98 5.55 4.51 -10.35
CA GLY A 98 4.28 5.22 -10.37
C GLY A 98 3.49 5.21 -9.08
N ALA A 99 4.15 5.06 -7.92
CA ALA A 99 3.46 5.20 -6.64
C ALA A 99 2.94 6.61 -6.49
N VAL A 100 1.72 6.76 -5.96
CA VAL A 100 1.08 8.07 -5.89
C VAL A 100 1.57 8.90 -4.71
N ARG A 101 1.98 8.24 -3.63
CA ARG A 101 2.54 8.88 -2.43
C ARG A 101 3.45 7.93 -1.69
N TYR A 102 4.31 8.48 -0.84
CA TYR A 102 5.13 7.64 0.06
C TYR A 102 5.26 8.31 1.42
N PHE A 103 5.50 7.48 2.44
CA PHE A 103 5.81 7.93 3.80
C PHE A 103 7.02 7.14 4.27
N LEU A 104 7.97 7.81 4.91
CA LEU A 104 9.12 7.16 5.50
C LEU A 104 8.77 6.71 6.92
N LYS A 105 9.24 5.54 7.32
CA LYS A 105 9.06 5.04 8.67
C LYS A 105 10.15 5.63 9.58
N PRO A 106 9.81 6.05 10.80
CA PRO A 106 8.47 6.08 11.37
C PRO A 106 7.67 7.25 10.81
N PHE A 107 6.39 7.02 10.57
CA PHE A 107 5.50 8.04 10.01
C PHE A 107 4.48 8.51 11.04
N ASN A 108 3.90 9.68 10.79
CA ASN A 108 2.82 10.22 11.62
C ASN A 108 1.49 9.62 11.15
N PRO A 109 0.76 8.89 12.03
CA PRO A 109 -0.49 8.24 11.63
C PRO A 109 -1.58 9.22 11.16
N VAL A 110 -1.62 10.42 11.74
CA VAL A 110 -2.62 11.42 11.36
C VAL A 110 -2.33 11.94 9.95
N GLU A 111 -1.06 12.22 9.65
CA GLU A 111 -0.68 12.66 8.32
C GLU A 111 -0.99 11.58 7.28
N LEU A 112 -0.73 10.32 7.61
CA LEU A 112 -1.05 9.21 6.73
C LEU A 112 -2.56 9.14 6.50
N MET A 113 -3.35 9.19 7.55
CA MET A 113 -4.81 9.12 7.47
C MET A 113 -5.36 10.26 6.60
N ASP A 114 -4.89 11.49 6.83
CA ASP A 114 -5.33 12.65 6.06
C ASP A 114 -4.99 12.50 4.58
N SER A 115 -3.79 12.00 4.29
CA SER A 115 -3.34 11.77 2.92
C SER A 115 -4.18 10.70 2.22
N ILE A 116 -4.52 9.62 2.93
CA ILE A 116 -5.35 8.56 2.39
C ILE A 116 -6.76 9.09 2.10
N HIS A 117 -7.35 9.87 3.03
CA HIS A 117 -8.66 10.50 2.82
C HIS A 117 -8.66 11.38 1.58
N ASP A 118 -7.60 12.16 1.42
CA ASP A 118 -7.45 13.05 0.27
C ASP A 118 -7.40 12.26 -1.04
N LEU A 119 -6.60 11.19 -1.07
CA LEU A 119 -6.50 10.32 -2.25
C LEU A 119 -7.83 9.64 -2.58
N VAL A 120 -8.47 9.05 -1.57
CA VAL A 120 -9.70 8.31 -1.78
C VAL A 120 -10.82 9.23 -2.28
N SER A 121 -10.85 10.47 -1.81
CA SER A 121 -11.87 11.42 -2.24
C SER A 121 -11.79 11.76 -3.73
N THR A 122 -10.67 11.50 -4.38
CA THR A 122 -10.50 11.73 -5.81
C THR A 122 -10.90 10.52 -6.66
N LEU A 123 -11.15 9.36 -6.04
CA LEU A 123 -11.49 8.15 -6.78
C LEU A 123 -12.94 8.19 -7.24
N VAL A 124 -13.18 7.73 -8.46
CA VAL A 124 -14.51 7.65 -9.05
C VAL A 124 -15.11 6.28 -8.73
N ASP A 125 -16.35 6.27 -8.32
CA ASP A 125 -17.06 5.03 -8.00
C ASP A 125 -17.51 4.27 -9.24
#